data_b638ac34425b3c5e953346c161b2e778
#
_entry.id   b638ac34425b3c5e953346c161b2e778
#
_cell.length_a   1.000
_cell.length_b   1.000
_cell.length_c   1.000
_cell.angle_alpha   90.00
_cell.angle_beta   90.00
_cell.angle_gamma   90.00
#
_symmetry.space_group_name_H-M   'P 1'
#
loop_
_entity.id
_entity.type
_entity.pdbx_description
1 polymer ?
#
loop_
_entity_poly.entity_id
_entity_poly.type
_entity_poly.pdbx_seq_one_letter_code
_entity_poly.pdbx_strand_id
1 'polypeptide(L)'
;MGAPLAARGTVDLGQRVGQLPADGLWRQTPTRTMKTQPFDERYYEQTNLADDRIALWWYARVLQRLRPQGGRLLDFGCGTGHLLKRLSHHFEAYGYDASPFARTLCRTTAPDAVVLEDWESIPAASLDIIVSLHTLEHVPRPLPTLQALAGKLVSGAILFFVVPNPGGLGHRLKGRNWFAYRDRTHVSVLTRAEWVMLVRKAGLQVVRVRGDGMWDAPYVRLLPTQLQRAIFGAPAALQVFWPFGQPFLPPALGECLIVTARKH
;
A
#
# COMPACT_ATOMS: atom_id res chain seq x y z
N MET A 1 -54.17 0.47 -25.37
CA MET A 1 -53.93 0.46 -23.92
C MET A 1 -52.45 0.19 -23.73
N GLY A 2 -51.65 1.23 -23.57
CA GLY A 2 -50.21 1.17 -23.43
C GLY A 2 -49.83 1.24 -21.95
N ALA A 3 -49.00 0.32 -21.52
CA ALA A 3 -48.41 0.34 -20.19
C ALA A 3 -47.20 1.32 -20.16
N PRO A 4 -46.96 2.08 -19.08
CA PRO A 4 -45.89 3.05 -19.02
C PRO A 4 -44.54 2.39 -18.72
N LEU A 5 -43.48 2.85 -19.43
CA LEU A 5 -42.09 2.56 -19.18
C LEU A 5 -41.72 3.04 -17.76
N ALA A 6 -41.20 2.11 -16.97
CA ALA A 6 -40.60 2.39 -15.68
C ALA A 6 -39.33 3.23 -15.84
N ALA A 7 -39.28 4.35 -15.14
CA ALA A 7 -38.17 5.25 -15.05
C ALA A 7 -36.92 4.53 -14.48
N ARG A 8 -35.80 4.56 -15.22
CA ARG A 8 -34.49 4.13 -14.73
C ARG A 8 -34.02 5.14 -13.68
N GLY A 9 -34.02 4.74 -12.44
CA GLY A 9 -33.43 5.51 -11.36
C GLY A 9 -31.94 5.74 -11.62
N THR A 10 -31.55 6.99 -11.71
CA THR A 10 -30.17 7.44 -11.67
C THR A 10 -29.60 7.11 -10.29
N VAL A 11 -28.68 6.15 -10.24
CA VAL A 11 -27.90 5.86 -9.02
C VAL A 11 -26.95 7.01 -8.83
N ASP A 12 -27.18 7.79 -7.79
CA ASP A 12 -26.27 8.84 -7.31
C ASP A 12 -24.98 8.18 -6.79
N LEU A 13 -23.92 8.25 -7.60
CA LEU A 13 -22.58 7.77 -7.26
C LEU A 13 -21.74 8.82 -6.49
N GLY A 14 -22.40 9.72 -5.75
CA GLY A 14 -21.82 10.65 -4.81
C GLY A 14 -21.39 10.00 -3.50
N GLN A 15 -20.64 8.91 -3.49
CA GLN A 15 -20.14 8.25 -2.28
C GLN A 15 -18.67 8.52 -2.05
N ARG A 16 -18.45 9.50 -1.18
CA ARG A 16 -17.82 9.45 0.13
C ARG A 16 -16.58 8.56 0.16
N VAL A 17 -15.47 9.14 -0.27
CA VAL A 17 -14.14 8.83 0.28
C VAL A 17 -14.29 8.97 1.80
N GLY A 18 -14.03 7.89 2.55
CA GLY A 18 -14.21 7.87 3.99
C GLY A 18 -13.30 8.87 4.67
N GLN A 19 -13.82 10.06 4.93
CA GLN A 19 -13.19 11.00 5.86
C GLN A 19 -13.40 10.49 7.27
N LEU A 20 -12.35 10.53 8.10
CA LEU A 20 -12.47 10.29 9.52
C LEU A 20 -13.50 11.26 10.10
N PRO A 21 -14.52 10.77 10.82
CA PRO A 21 -15.45 11.65 11.54
C PRO A 21 -14.68 12.53 12.52
N ALA A 22 -15.18 13.74 12.79
CA ALA A 22 -14.54 14.71 13.68
C ALA A 22 -14.34 14.17 15.11
N ASP A 23 -15.11 13.15 15.50
CA ASP A 23 -15.02 12.45 16.79
C ASP A 23 -13.98 11.31 16.81
N GLY A 24 -13.32 11.02 15.67
CA GLY A 24 -12.32 9.96 15.54
C GLY A 24 -12.88 8.53 15.64
N LEU A 25 -14.20 8.36 15.61
CA LEU A 25 -14.87 7.07 15.70
C LEU A 25 -15.45 6.69 14.33
N TRP A 26 -15.10 5.51 13.82
CA TRP A 26 -15.69 4.96 12.61
C TRP A 26 -17.15 4.56 12.88
N ARG A 27 -18.11 5.24 12.26
CA ARG A 27 -19.49 4.76 12.29
C ARG A 27 -19.57 3.49 11.48
N GLN A 28 -20.12 2.44 12.09
CA GLN A 28 -20.33 1.15 11.43
C GLN A 28 -21.29 1.33 10.25
N THR A 29 -20.75 1.32 9.03
CA THR A 29 -21.57 1.01 7.86
C THR A 29 -21.83 -0.50 7.90
N PRO A 30 -23.07 -0.99 7.67
CA PRO A 30 -23.34 -2.41 7.66
C PRO A 30 -22.42 -3.08 6.63
N THR A 31 -21.64 -4.05 7.06
CA THR A 31 -20.83 -4.91 6.20
C THR A 31 -21.77 -5.66 5.27
N ARG A 32 -21.85 -5.21 4.03
CA ARG A 32 -22.43 -5.98 2.94
C ARG A 32 -21.53 -7.21 2.78
N THR A 33 -22.01 -8.36 3.19
CA THR A 33 -21.33 -9.65 3.02
C THR A 33 -21.02 -9.83 1.54
N MET A 34 -19.77 -9.57 1.13
CA MET A 34 -19.30 -9.93 -0.21
C MET A 34 -19.22 -11.45 -0.26
N LYS A 35 -20.01 -12.07 -1.13
CA LYS A 35 -20.05 -13.54 -1.36
C LYS A 35 -18.79 -14.08 -2.06
N THR A 36 -17.85 -13.22 -2.45
CA THR A 36 -16.55 -13.56 -3.08
C THR A 36 -15.42 -12.86 -2.32
N GLN A 37 -14.30 -13.55 -2.14
CA GLN A 37 -13.10 -12.93 -1.57
C GLN A 37 -12.64 -11.83 -2.54
N PRO A 38 -12.42 -10.58 -2.08
CA PRO A 38 -12.12 -9.44 -2.96
C PRO A 38 -10.75 -9.55 -3.66
N PHE A 39 -9.88 -10.46 -3.21
CA PHE A 39 -8.52 -10.66 -3.71
C PHE A 39 -8.34 -12.06 -4.29
N ASP A 40 -9.19 -12.43 -5.25
CA ASP A 40 -9.09 -13.67 -6.01
C ASP A 40 -8.10 -13.57 -7.19
N GLU A 41 -7.96 -14.65 -7.97
CA GLU A 41 -7.11 -14.71 -9.16
C GLU A 41 -7.40 -13.57 -10.15
N ARG A 42 -8.69 -13.28 -10.36
CA ARG A 42 -9.13 -12.22 -11.29
C ARG A 42 -8.67 -10.84 -10.85
N TYR A 43 -8.62 -10.58 -9.54
CA TYR A 43 -8.10 -9.32 -9.00
C TYR A 43 -6.63 -9.15 -9.37
N TYR A 44 -5.81 -10.18 -9.20
CA TYR A 44 -4.38 -10.13 -9.51
C TYR A 44 -4.11 -10.01 -11.01
N GLU A 45 -4.89 -10.68 -11.86
CA GLU A 45 -4.82 -10.54 -13.32
C GLU A 45 -5.16 -9.12 -13.79
N GLN A 46 -6.25 -8.54 -13.27
CA GLN A 46 -6.71 -7.21 -13.67
C GLN A 46 -5.83 -6.06 -13.21
N THR A 47 -5.13 -6.24 -12.11
CA THR A 47 -4.30 -5.20 -11.49
C THR A 47 -2.82 -5.30 -11.85
N ASN A 48 -2.40 -6.34 -12.60
CA ASN A 48 -1.00 -6.68 -12.91
C ASN A 48 -0.13 -6.75 -11.64
N LEU A 49 -0.74 -7.05 -10.48
CA LEU A 49 -0.02 -7.18 -9.21
C LEU A 49 0.72 -8.53 -9.10
N ALA A 50 0.43 -9.46 -10.00
CA ALA A 50 1.18 -10.71 -10.12
C ALA A 50 2.59 -10.51 -10.71
N ASP A 51 2.84 -9.39 -11.38
CA ASP A 51 4.07 -9.15 -12.12
C ASP A 51 5.21 -8.62 -11.25
N ASP A 52 6.44 -8.95 -11.67
CA ASP A 52 7.66 -8.44 -11.06
C ASP A 52 7.97 -7.02 -11.57
N ARG A 53 7.75 -6.02 -10.71
CA ARG A 53 7.91 -4.60 -11.05
C ARG A 53 9.24 -4.04 -10.56
N ILE A 54 9.84 -3.14 -11.35
CA ILE A 54 11.09 -2.46 -11.00
C ILE A 54 11.01 -1.71 -9.65
N ALA A 55 9.83 -1.24 -9.28
CA ALA A 55 9.61 -0.59 -7.98
C ALA A 55 9.93 -1.53 -6.80
N LEU A 56 9.66 -2.85 -6.92
CA LEU A 56 9.95 -3.83 -5.87
C LEU A 56 11.45 -4.01 -5.66
N TRP A 57 12.24 -3.94 -6.74
CA TRP A 57 13.70 -3.91 -6.63
C TRP A 57 14.19 -2.69 -5.84
N TRP A 58 13.63 -1.51 -6.12
CA TRP A 58 13.97 -0.30 -5.39
C TRP A 58 13.57 -0.36 -3.92
N TYR A 59 12.34 -0.79 -3.63
CA TYR A 59 11.90 -0.97 -2.24
C TYR A 59 12.76 -1.98 -1.48
N ALA A 60 13.16 -3.09 -2.11
CA ALA A 60 14.07 -4.05 -1.49
C ALA A 60 15.41 -3.38 -1.10
N ARG A 61 16.02 -2.57 -1.99
CA ARG A 61 17.23 -1.80 -1.68
C ARG A 61 17.04 -0.81 -0.53
N VAL A 62 15.88 -0.13 -0.48
CA VAL A 62 15.55 0.80 0.61
C VAL A 62 15.50 0.05 1.94
N LEU A 63 14.81 -1.09 1.98
CA LEU A 63 14.64 -1.91 3.19
C LEU A 63 15.98 -2.48 3.68
N GLN A 64 16.81 -3.00 2.79
CA GLN A 64 18.16 -3.49 3.11
C GLN A 64 19.04 -2.39 3.71
N ARG A 65 18.91 -1.14 3.22
CA ARG A 65 19.65 0.00 3.79
C ARG A 65 19.09 0.50 5.12
N LEU A 66 17.79 0.35 5.34
CA LEU A 66 17.18 0.67 6.64
C LEU A 66 17.61 -0.32 7.74
N ARG A 67 17.90 -1.58 7.36
CA ARG A 67 18.38 -2.64 8.25
C ARG A 67 19.54 -3.40 7.59
N PRO A 68 20.73 -2.81 7.53
CA PRO A 68 21.88 -3.41 6.84
C PRO A 68 22.38 -4.72 7.53
N GLN A 69 22.09 -4.89 8.81
CA GLN A 69 22.40 -6.13 9.55
C GLN A 69 21.37 -7.24 9.35
N GLY A 70 20.33 -7.03 8.53
CA GLY A 70 19.23 -7.99 8.38
C GLY A 70 18.31 -8.04 9.60
N GLY A 71 17.84 -9.25 9.93
CA GLY A 71 16.92 -9.54 11.03
C GLY A 71 15.62 -10.18 10.53
N ARG A 72 14.60 -10.22 11.38
CA ARG A 72 13.29 -10.79 11.05
C ARG A 72 12.39 -9.77 10.40
N LEU A 73 11.94 -10.08 9.18
CA LEU A 73 11.09 -9.22 8.37
C LEU A 73 9.72 -9.86 8.15
N LEU A 74 8.65 -9.07 8.33
CA LEU A 74 7.30 -9.43 7.84
C LEU A 74 6.93 -8.54 6.66
N ASP A 75 6.55 -9.15 5.53
CA ASP A 75 5.82 -8.48 4.44
C ASP A 75 4.33 -8.69 4.64
N PHE A 76 3.65 -7.65 5.14
CA PHE A 76 2.23 -7.65 5.42
C PHE A 76 1.45 -7.20 4.18
N GLY A 77 0.78 -8.14 3.53
CA GLY A 77 0.21 -8.02 2.20
C GLY A 77 1.24 -8.36 1.12
N CYS A 78 1.91 -9.51 1.26
CA CYS A 78 3.04 -9.90 0.42
C CYS A 78 2.67 -10.20 -1.05
N GLY A 79 1.37 -10.28 -1.37
CA GLY A 79 0.91 -10.63 -2.71
C GLY A 79 1.54 -11.92 -3.22
N THR A 80 2.03 -11.88 -4.44
CA THR A 80 2.67 -13.03 -5.11
C THR A 80 4.15 -13.27 -4.73
N GLY A 81 4.71 -12.50 -3.77
CA GLY A 81 6.01 -12.78 -3.16
C GLY A 81 7.23 -12.19 -3.84
N HIS A 82 7.09 -11.37 -4.88
CA HIS A 82 8.24 -10.82 -5.62
C HIS A 82 9.16 -9.92 -4.77
N LEU A 83 8.61 -9.20 -3.78
CA LEU A 83 9.43 -8.45 -2.82
C LEU A 83 10.18 -9.41 -1.88
N LEU A 84 9.49 -10.40 -1.32
CA LEU A 84 10.09 -11.41 -0.44
C LEU A 84 11.23 -12.17 -1.11
N LYS A 85 11.07 -12.58 -2.38
CA LYS A 85 12.12 -13.20 -3.17
C LYS A 85 13.43 -12.40 -3.16
N ARG A 86 13.35 -11.07 -3.14
CA ARG A 86 14.52 -10.18 -3.11
C ARG A 86 15.08 -9.98 -1.71
N LEU A 87 14.26 -10.17 -0.70
CA LEU A 87 14.61 -9.88 0.68
C LEU A 87 15.08 -11.10 1.47
N SER A 88 14.66 -12.33 1.09
CA SER A 88 14.97 -13.56 1.82
C SER A 88 16.46 -13.90 1.90
N HIS A 89 17.29 -13.37 1.00
CA HIS A 89 18.75 -13.53 1.09
C HIS A 89 19.40 -12.62 2.15
N HIS A 90 18.66 -11.61 2.65
CA HIS A 90 19.17 -10.62 3.60
C HIS A 90 18.45 -10.66 4.94
N PHE A 91 17.19 -11.11 4.95
CA PHE A 91 16.33 -11.19 6.11
C PHE A 91 15.81 -12.61 6.32
N GLU A 92 15.55 -12.98 7.58
CA GLU A 92 14.64 -14.07 7.90
C GLU A 92 13.23 -13.57 7.55
N ALA A 93 12.74 -13.94 6.36
CA ALA A 93 11.60 -13.29 5.74
C ALA A 93 10.32 -14.10 5.93
N TYR A 94 9.30 -13.42 6.44
CA TYR A 94 7.93 -13.91 6.60
C TYR A 94 7.01 -13.13 5.68
N GLY A 95 6.04 -13.81 5.06
CA GLY A 95 5.01 -13.19 4.24
C GLY A 95 3.62 -13.55 4.70
N TYR A 96 2.72 -12.60 4.67
CA TYR A 96 1.30 -12.83 4.86
C TYR A 96 0.50 -12.04 3.83
N ASP A 97 -0.52 -12.69 3.26
CA ASP A 97 -1.54 -12.03 2.44
C ASP A 97 -2.92 -12.58 2.80
N ALA A 98 -3.96 -11.75 2.72
CA ALA A 98 -5.33 -12.19 2.98
C ALA A 98 -5.84 -13.19 1.92
N SER A 99 -5.28 -13.12 0.69
CA SER A 99 -5.62 -14.00 -0.42
C SER A 99 -4.93 -15.36 -0.32
N PRO A 100 -5.66 -16.47 -0.22
CA PRO A 100 -5.07 -17.81 -0.33
C PRO A 100 -4.38 -18.05 -1.69
N PHE A 101 -4.94 -17.47 -2.76
CA PHE A 101 -4.35 -17.53 -4.11
C PHE A 101 -2.96 -16.89 -4.12
N ALA A 102 -2.85 -15.65 -3.60
CA ALA A 102 -1.57 -14.95 -3.53
C ALA A 102 -0.55 -15.72 -2.66
N ARG A 103 -0.96 -16.24 -1.50
CA ARG A 103 -0.08 -17.04 -0.64
C ARG A 103 0.46 -18.29 -1.36
N THR A 104 -0.39 -18.96 -2.16
CA THR A 104 0.03 -20.12 -2.95
C THR A 104 1.11 -19.74 -3.97
N LEU A 105 0.93 -18.66 -4.71
CA LEU A 105 1.93 -18.16 -5.66
C LEU A 105 3.20 -17.68 -4.93
N CYS A 106 3.05 -17.02 -3.78
CA CYS A 106 4.16 -16.54 -3.00
C CYS A 106 5.11 -17.67 -2.57
N ARG A 107 4.59 -18.84 -2.16
CA ARG A 107 5.42 -20.01 -1.82
C ARG A 107 6.29 -20.49 -2.98
N THR A 108 5.78 -20.37 -4.21
CA THR A 108 6.54 -20.73 -5.41
C THR A 108 7.54 -19.64 -5.79
N THR A 109 7.13 -18.37 -5.70
CA THR A 109 7.96 -17.22 -6.12
C THR A 109 9.11 -16.96 -5.16
N ALA A 110 8.88 -17.12 -3.85
CA ALA A 110 9.84 -16.86 -2.77
C ALA A 110 9.99 -18.10 -1.87
N PRO A 111 10.61 -19.19 -2.35
CA PRO A 111 10.70 -20.44 -1.62
C PRO A 111 11.54 -20.35 -0.33
N ASP A 112 12.42 -19.36 -0.24
CA ASP A 112 13.27 -19.11 0.94
C ASP A 112 12.55 -18.29 2.02
N ALA A 113 11.32 -17.83 1.77
CA ALA A 113 10.51 -17.11 2.75
C ALA A 113 9.45 -18.02 3.39
N VAL A 114 9.10 -17.76 4.64
CA VAL A 114 8.01 -18.45 5.35
C VAL A 114 6.70 -17.74 5.08
N VAL A 115 5.78 -18.39 4.33
CA VAL A 115 4.45 -17.83 4.04
C VAL A 115 3.45 -18.31 5.09
N LEU A 116 2.94 -17.35 5.87
CA LEU A 116 2.05 -17.58 7.00
C LEU A 116 0.59 -17.69 6.56
N GLU A 117 -0.17 -18.56 7.21
CA GLU A 117 -1.64 -18.59 7.11
C GLU A 117 -2.29 -17.54 8.01
N ASP A 118 -1.64 -17.25 9.13
CA ASP A 118 -2.07 -16.28 10.13
C ASP A 118 -0.86 -15.50 10.66
N TRP A 119 -0.82 -14.20 10.39
CA TRP A 119 0.24 -13.31 10.87
C TRP A 119 0.11 -12.98 12.36
N GLU A 120 -1.07 -13.16 12.94
CA GLU A 120 -1.29 -12.94 14.37
C GLU A 120 -0.53 -13.95 15.24
N SER A 121 -0.20 -15.12 14.66
CA SER A 121 0.63 -16.15 15.30
C SER A 121 2.08 -15.73 15.54
N ILE A 122 2.58 -14.68 14.87
CA ILE A 122 3.91 -14.11 15.11
C ILE A 122 3.99 -13.63 16.58
N PRO A 123 5.03 -14.00 17.35
CA PRO A 123 5.17 -13.54 18.73
C PRO A 123 5.26 -12.01 18.84
N ALA A 124 4.79 -11.47 19.95
CA ALA A 124 4.98 -10.05 20.26
C ALA A 124 6.48 -9.72 20.38
N ALA A 125 6.85 -8.50 20.01
CA ALA A 125 8.22 -7.98 20.09
C ALA A 125 9.28 -8.96 19.51
N SER A 126 9.04 -9.47 18.29
CA SER A 126 9.91 -10.45 17.65
C SER A 126 10.41 -10.01 16.26
N LEU A 127 9.86 -8.95 15.67
CA LEU A 127 10.22 -8.48 14.33
C LEU A 127 11.10 -7.24 14.37
N ASP A 128 12.11 -7.21 13.51
CA ASP A 128 13.01 -6.07 13.30
C ASP A 128 12.51 -5.07 12.29
N ILE A 129 11.70 -5.54 11.34
CA ILE A 129 11.11 -4.69 10.31
C ILE A 129 9.80 -5.29 9.82
N ILE A 130 8.79 -4.45 9.62
CA ILE A 130 7.57 -4.79 8.90
C ILE A 130 7.50 -3.90 7.66
N VAL A 131 7.26 -4.50 6.52
CA VAL A 131 6.94 -3.81 5.28
C VAL A 131 5.49 -4.07 4.88
N SER A 132 4.83 -3.07 4.29
CA SER A 132 3.47 -3.22 3.77
C SER A 132 3.31 -2.31 2.55
N LEU A 133 3.27 -2.90 1.36
CA LEU A 133 3.18 -2.15 0.10
C LEU A 133 1.78 -2.29 -0.49
N HIS A 134 1.06 -1.17 -0.58
CA HIS A 134 -0.28 -1.13 -1.17
C HIS A 134 -1.25 -2.14 -0.54
N THR A 135 -1.32 -2.16 0.79
CA THR A 135 -2.15 -3.10 1.55
C THR A 135 -3.03 -2.37 2.58
N LEU A 136 -2.46 -1.39 3.29
CA LEU A 136 -3.18 -0.73 4.39
C LEU A 136 -4.38 0.09 3.92
N GLU A 137 -4.41 0.53 2.67
CA GLU A 137 -5.55 1.20 2.04
C GLU A 137 -6.77 0.28 1.85
N HIS A 138 -6.55 -1.04 1.85
CA HIS A 138 -7.61 -2.05 1.78
C HIS A 138 -8.17 -2.42 3.15
N VAL A 139 -7.53 -2.00 4.22
CA VAL A 139 -7.95 -2.30 5.59
C VAL A 139 -9.02 -1.32 6.05
N PRO A 140 -10.25 -1.78 6.38
CA PRO A 140 -11.36 -0.86 6.73
C PRO A 140 -11.10 -0.03 8.00
N ARG A 141 -10.33 -0.55 8.94
CA ARG A 141 -9.95 0.10 10.20
C ARG A 141 -8.46 -0.04 10.43
N PRO A 142 -7.63 0.85 9.82
CA PRO A 142 -6.18 0.68 9.86
C PRO A 142 -5.55 0.86 11.23
N LEU A 143 -6.18 1.60 12.18
CA LEU A 143 -5.59 1.81 13.50
C LEU A 143 -5.41 0.51 14.31
N PRO A 144 -6.42 -0.36 14.50
CA PRO A 144 -6.20 -1.64 15.18
C PRO A 144 -5.12 -2.51 14.53
N THR A 145 -5.09 -2.54 13.20
CA THR A 145 -4.06 -3.28 12.45
C THR A 145 -2.67 -2.70 12.71
N LEU A 146 -2.51 -1.37 12.65
CA LEU A 146 -1.24 -0.70 12.95
C LEU A 146 -0.79 -0.95 14.40
N GLN A 147 -1.72 -0.97 15.36
CA GLN A 147 -1.43 -1.28 16.76
C GLN A 147 -0.94 -2.73 16.93
N ALA A 148 -1.62 -3.68 16.27
CA ALA A 148 -1.22 -5.08 16.30
C ALA A 148 0.15 -5.29 15.64
N LEU A 149 0.41 -4.68 14.47
CA LEU A 149 1.73 -4.70 13.82
C LEU A 149 2.80 -4.08 14.71
N ALA A 150 2.51 -2.92 15.34
CA ALA A 150 3.42 -2.28 16.28
C ALA A 150 3.75 -3.18 17.48
N GLY A 151 2.79 -3.99 17.95
CA GLY A 151 3.01 -4.99 19.01
C GLY A 151 3.98 -6.10 18.64
N LYS A 152 4.12 -6.43 17.35
CA LYS A 152 5.08 -7.44 16.86
C LYS A 152 6.51 -6.91 16.73
N LEU A 153 6.70 -5.59 16.66
CA LEU A 153 8.02 -4.97 16.51
C LEU A 153 8.78 -4.95 17.84
N VAL A 154 10.09 -5.26 17.80
CA VAL A 154 11.01 -5.00 18.91
C VAL A 154 11.27 -3.50 19.07
N SER A 155 11.80 -3.05 20.21
CA SER A 155 12.23 -1.66 20.39
C SER A 155 13.27 -1.27 19.34
N GLY A 156 13.15 -0.08 18.75
CA GLY A 156 14.00 0.42 17.68
C GLY A 156 13.69 -0.15 16.29
N ALA A 157 12.79 -1.12 16.17
CA ALA A 157 12.37 -1.72 14.90
C ALA A 157 11.57 -0.77 14.01
N ILE A 158 11.46 -1.10 12.74
CA ILE A 158 10.92 -0.23 11.68
C ILE A 158 9.61 -0.78 11.14
N LEU A 159 8.62 0.10 11.01
CA LEU A 159 7.47 -0.08 10.12
C LEU A 159 7.68 0.78 8.86
N PHE A 160 7.69 0.14 7.70
CA PHE A 160 7.77 0.79 6.39
C PHE A 160 6.53 0.45 5.58
N PHE A 161 5.79 1.45 5.13
CA PHE A 161 4.62 1.18 4.28
C PHE A 161 4.43 2.21 3.17
N VAL A 162 3.75 1.78 2.11
CA VAL A 162 3.41 2.59 0.94
C VAL A 162 1.92 2.54 0.72
N VAL A 163 1.30 3.71 0.57
CA VAL A 163 -0.15 3.87 0.40
C VAL A 163 -0.45 4.99 -0.59
N PRO A 164 -1.61 5.01 -1.26
CA PRO A 164 -2.01 6.10 -2.15
C PRO A 164 -2.01 7.47 -1.46
N ASN A 165 -1.65 8.52 -2.20
CA ASN A 165 -1.52 9.88 -1.71
C ASN A 165 -2.55 10.84 -2.31
N PRO A 166 -3.70 11.08 -1.68
CA PRO A 166 -4.69 12.02 -2.17
C PRO A 166 -4.23 13.49 -2.14
N GLY A 167 -3.11 13.80 -1.47
CA GLY A 167 -2.47 15.12 -1.47
C GLY A 167 -1.44 15.33 -2.58
N GLY A 168 -1.15 14.30 -3.40
CA GLY A 168 -0.15 14.32 -4.45
C GLY A 168 -0.59 15.05 -5.72
N LEU A 169 0.40 15.44 -6.54
CA LEU A 169 0.16 16.12 -7.82
C LEU A 169 -0.61 15.22 -8.79
N GLY A 170 -0.35 13.91 -8.83
CA GLY A 170 -1.07 12.97 -9.69
C GLY A 170 -2.57 12.98 -9.43
N HIS A 171 -2.99 12.92 -8.16
CA HIS A 171 -4.41 13.03 -7.80
C HIS A 171 -5.00 14.40 -8.21
N ARG A 172 -4.28 15.51 -7.99
CA ARG A 172 -4.75 16.85 -8.37
C ARG A 172 -4.99 16.99 -9.87
N LEU A 173 -4.14 16.36 -10.69
CA LEU A 173 -4.27 16.39 -12.15
C LEU A 173 -5.36 15.44 -12.67
N LYS A 174 -5.54 14.28 -12.08
CA LYS A 174 -6.47 13.25 -12.51
C LYS A 174 -7.86 13.33 -11.88
N GLY A 175 -7.97 13.91 -10.69
CA GLY A 175 -9.21 13.98 -9.94
C GLY A 175 -9.84 12.60 -9.75
N ARG A 176 -11.10 12.43 -10.19
CA ARG A 176 -11.85 11.17 -10.06
C ARG A 176 -11.25 10.00 -10.87
N ASN A 177 -10.41 10.29 -11.87
CA ASN A 177 -9.76 9.27 -12.71
C ASN A 177 -8.42 8.79 -12.13
N TRP A 178 -8.06 9.22 -10.93
CA TRP A 178 -6.84 8.79 -10.26
C TRP A 178 -6.92 7.29 -9.90
N PHE A 179 -5.80 6.58 -10.02
CA PHE A 179 -5.74 5.11 -9.90
C PHE A 179 -6.37 4.60 -8.59
N ALA A 180 -6.15 5.30 -7.47
CA ALA A 180 -6.64 4.86 -6.18
C ALA A 180 -8.17 4.89 -6.06
N TYR A 181 -8.89 5.70 -6.84
CA TYR A 181 -10.36 5.72 -6.86
C TYR A 181 -10.97 4.74 -7.86
N ARG A 182 -10.16 4.19 -8.76
CA ARG A 182 -10.60 3.16 -9.71
C ARG A 182 -10.69 1.78 -9.06
N ASP A 183 -9.85 1.52 -8.07
CA ASP A 183 -9.89 0.28 -7.30
C ASP A 183 -10.95 0.37 -6.19
N ARG A 184 -12.02 -0.42 -6.34
CA ARG A 184 -13.14 -0.45 -5.38
C ARG A 184 -12.79 -1.10 -4.04
N THR A 185 -11.66 -1.78 -3.95
CA THR A 185 -11.17 -2.40 -2.72
C THR A 185 -10.41 -1.41 -1.82
N HIS A 186 -10.08 -0.21 -2.33
CA HIS A 186 -9.50 0.87 -1.56
C HIS A 186 -10.56 1.51 -0.65
N VAL A 187 -10.60 1.11 0.61
CA VAL A 187 -11.58 1.59 1.61
C VAL A 187 -10.99 2.63 2.57
N SER A 188 -9.65 2.78 2.60
CA SER A 188 -8.91 3.68 3.49
C SER A 188 -7.92 4.56 2.72
N VAL A 189 -8.42 5.35 1.74
CA VAL A 189 -7.60 6.34 1.02
C VAL A 189 -7.47 7.59 1.89
N LEU A 190 -6.49 7.60 2.79
CA LEU A 190 -6.30 8.62 3.80
C LEU A 190 -5.23 9.63 3.39
N THR A 191 -5.36 10.86 3.90
CA THR A 191 -4.36 11.92 3.74
C THR A 191 -3.08 11.62 4.51
N ARG A 192 -1.98 12.33 4.16
CA ARG A 192 -0.74 12.27 4.92
C ARG A 192 -0.94 12.54 6.41
N ALA A 193 -1.76 13.54 6.76
CA ALA A 193 -2.01 13.92 8.15
C ALA A 193 -2.70 12.80 8.92
N GLU A 194 -3.69 12.16 8.32
CA GLU A 194 -4.42 11.03 8.89
C GLU A 194 -3.50 9.82 9.10
N TRP A 195 -2.70 9.43 8.10
CA TRP A 195 -1.73 8.33 8.28
C TRP A 195 -0.72 8.61 9.38
N VAL A 196 -0.15 9.83 9.44
CA VAL A 196 0.78 10.24 10.51
C VAL A 196 0.10 10.16 11.88
N MET A 197 -1.15 10.61 12.00
CA MET A 197 -1.92 10.52 13.24
C MET A 197 -2.16 9.05 13.64
N LEU A 198 -2.56 8.18 12.72
CA LEU A 198 -2.80 6.75 12.99
C LEU A 198 -1.52 6.04 13.46
N VAL A 199 -0.39 6.30 12.77
CA VAL A 199 0.93 5.74 13.16
C VAL A 199 1.30 6.15 14.59
N ARG A 200 1.11 7.44 14.95
CA ARG A 200 1.38 7.92 16.30
C ARG A 200 0.44 7.30 17.34
N LYS A 201 -0.85 7.19 17.02
CA LYS A 201 -1.84 6.50 17.87
C LYS A 201 -1.56 5.00 18.04
N ALA A 202 -0.86 4.40 17.10
CA ALA A 202 -0.39 3.02 17.20
C ALA A 202 0.88 2.85 18.06
N GLY A 203 1.39 3.93 18.67
CA GLY A 203 2.59 3.88 19.53
C GLY A 203 3.90 3.86 18.76
N LEU A 204 3.91 4.38 17.52
CA LEU A 204 5.10 4.46 16.67
C LEU A 204 5.51 5.92 16.44
N GLN A 205 6.82 6.17 16.36
CA GLN A 205 7.39 7.45 15.98
C GLN A 205 7.52 7.53 14.46
N VAL A 206 6.89 8.52 13.83
CA VAL A 206 7.09 8.78 12.40
C VAL A 206 8.48 9.38 12.18
N VAL A 207 9.34 8.65 11.49
CA VAL A 207 10.71 9.07 11.16
C VAL A 207 10.73 9.89 9.87
N ARG A 208 10.00 9.43 8.84
CA ARG A 208 10.03 10.05 7.52
C ARG A 208 8.74 9.81 6.75
N VAL A 209 8.30 10.82 5.99
CA VAL A 209 7.25 10.67 4.97
C VAL A 209 7.77 11.26 3.66
N ARG A 210 7.72 10.48 2.58
CA ARG A 210 8.21 10.84 1.25
C ARG A 210 7.20 10.44 0.18
N GLY A 211 7.39 10.94 -1.03
CA GLY A 211 6.66 10.53 -2.23
C GLY A 211 7.46 9.49 -3.03
N ASP A 212 6.75 8.64 -3.75
CA ASP A 212 7.37 7.65 -4.65
C ASP A 212 7.64 8.20 -6.05
N GLY A 213 6.89 9.22 -6.47
CA GLY A 213 6.95 9.81 -7.81
C GLY A 213 5.61 9.70 -8.55
N MET A 214 5.63 9.99 -9.84
CA MET A 214 4.45 9.99 -10.71
C MET A 214 4.59 8.90 -11.79
N TRP A 215 3.78 7.85 -11.70
CA TRP A 215 3.89 6.66 -12.53
C TRP A 215 2.67 6.36 -13.40
N ASP A 216 1.51 6.91 -13.04
CA ASP A 216 0.21 6.61 -13.69
C ASP A 216 -0.14 7.63 -14.78
N ALA A 217 0.80 7.95 -15.71
CA ALA A 217 0.47 8.77 -16.89
C ALA A 217 -0.61 8.09 -17.77
N PRO A 218 -1.45 8.84 -18.47
CA PRO A 218 -1.40 10.29 -18.71
C PRO A 218 -2.05 11.15 -17.61
N TYR A 219 -1.50 12.35 -17.40
CA TYR A 219 -2.04 13.36 -16.48
C TYR A 219 -2.73 14.52 -17.21
N VAL A 220 -2.29 14.81 -18.43
CA VAL A 220 -2.75 15.94 -19.24
C VAL A 220 -3.23 15.43 -20.61
N ARG A 221 -4.47 15.78 -21.00
CA ARG A 221 -5.10 15.26 -22.22
C ARG A 221 -4.40 15.67 -23.52
N LEU A 222 -3.76 16.83 -23.56
CA LEU A 222 -3.17 17.41 -24.78
C LEU A 222 -1.73 16.96 -25.05
N LEU A 223 -1.10 16.24 -24.12
CA LEU A 223 0.29 15.79 -24.27
C LEU A 223 0.34 14.28 -24.55
N PRO A 224 1.18 13.83 -25.51
CA PRO A 224 1.39 12.40 -25.73
C PRO A 224 1.80 11.67 -24.44
N THR A 225 1.23 10.50 -24.19
CA THR A 225 1.47 9.72 -22.96
C THR A 225 2.95 9.40 -22.75
N GLN A 226 3.68 9.11 -23.80
CA GLN A 226 5.12 8.80 -23.72
C GLN A 226 5.93 10.02 -23.24
N LEU A 227 5.60 11.22 -23.73
CA LEU A 227 6.24 12.46 -23.28
C LEU A 227 5.91 12.73 -21.81
N GLN A 228 4.67 12.49 -21.39
CA GLN A 228 4.28 12.60 -19.99
C GLN A 228 5.03 11.62 -19.09
N ARG A 229 5.18 10.36 -19.51
CA ARG A 229 6.00 9.36 -18.79
C ARG A 229 7.44 9.84 -18.61
N ALA A 230 8.03 10.44 -19.64
CA ALA A 230 9.38 11.00 -19.54
C ALA A 230 9.44 12.18 -18.56
N ILE A 231 8.53 13.16 -18.70
CA ILE A 231 8.56 14.39 -17.89
C ILE A 231 8.20 14.10 -16.42
N PHE A 232 7.05 13.46 -16.18
CA PHE A 232 6.54 13.23 -14.84
C PHE A 232 7.22 12.03 -14.14
N GLY A 233 7.69 11.03 -14.91
CA GLY A 233 8.42 9.89 -14.39
C GLY A 233 9.90 10.16 -14.10
N ALA A 234 10.51 11.20 -14.68
CA ALA A 234 11.92 11.49 -14.50
C ALA A 234 12.33 11.66 -13.02
N PRO A 235 11.60 12.44 -12.16
CA PRO A 235 11.95 12.54 -10.74
C PRO A 235 11.91 11.20 -10.01
N ALA A 236 10.93 10.36 -10.35
CA ALA A 236 10.79 9.03 -9.78
C ALA A 236 11.92 8.11 -10.25
N ALA A 237 12.25 8.11 -11.54
CA ALA A 237 13.37 7.37 -12.09
C ALA A 237 14.69 7.81 -11.43
N LEU A 238 14.90 9.11 -11.27
CA LEU A 238 16.06 9.64 -10.55
C LEU A 238 16.15 9.12 -9.12
N GLN A 239 15.00 9.05 -8.41
CA GLN A 239 14.93 8.51 -7.06
C GLN A 239 15.27 7.01 -7.02
N VAL A 240 14.71 6.21 -7.94
CA VAL A 240 14.94 4.77 -8.03
C VAL A 240 16.41 4.44 -8.32
N PHE A 241 17.03 5.18 -9.23
CA PHE A 241 18.43 4.95 -9.63
C PHE A 241 19.45 5.74 -8.79
N TRP A 242 18.99 6.52 -7.80
CA TRP A 242 19.87 7.28 -6.92
C TRP A 242 20.78 6.36 -6.10
N PRO A 243 22.10 6.57 -6.12
CA PRO A 243 23.05 5.64 -5.50
C PRO A 243 22.89 5.51 -3.98
N PHE A 244 22.36 6.52 -3.31
CA PHE A 244 22.10 6.48 -1.87
C PHE A 244 20.80 5.74 -1.51
N GLY A 245 19.94 5.42 -2.49
CA GLY A 245 18.80 4.47 -2.39
C GLY A 245 17.74 4.74 -1.35
N GLN A 246 17.66 5.97 -0.84
CA GLN A 246 16.57 6.36 0.07
C GLN A 246 15.55 7.25 -0.63
N PRO A 247 14.26 7.11 -0.31
CA PRO A 247 13.25 8.02 -0.83
C PRO A 247 13.57 9.47 -0.46
N PHE A 248 13.62 10.37 -1.44
CA PHE A 248 13.92 11.79 -1.21
C PHE A 248 12.83 12.73 -1.74
N LEU A 249 11.96 12.28 -2.65
CA LEU A 249 10.92 13.13 -3.21
C LEU A 249 9.95 13.63 -2.13
N PRO A 250 9.55 14.92 -2.20
CA PRO A 250 8.53 15.44 -1.30
C PRO A 250 7.19 14.74 -1.57
N PRO A 251 6.33 14.59 -0.54
CA PRO A 251 5.02 13.94 -0.69
C PRO A 251 4.15 14.56 -1.78
N ALA A 252 4.27 15.88 -2.02
CA ALA A 252 3.49 16.57 -3.04
C ALA A 252 3.74 16.04 -4.47
N LEU A 253 4.90 15.45 -4.74
CA LEU A 253 5.28 14.88 -6.04
C LEU A 253 5.10 13.37 -6.12
N GLY A 254 4.56 12.71 -5.07
CA GLY A 254 4.30 11.27 -5.05
C GLY A 254 2.84 10.94 -5.30
N GLU A 255 2.56 9.97 -6.14
CA GLU A 255 1.24 9.34 -6.23
C GLU A 255 0.95 8.47 -5.01
N CYS A 256 2.00 7.96 -4.38
CA CYS A 256 1.92 7.26 -3.10
C CYS A 256 2.78 7.95 -2.04
N LEU A 257 2.41 7.74 -0.78
CA LEU A 257 3.19 8.09 0.38
C LEU A 257 4.05 6.89 0.78
N ILE A 258 5.32 7.13 1.00
CA ILE A 258 6.25 6.20 1.64
C ILE A 258 6.41 6.68 3.08
N VAL A 259 5.94 5.88 4.02
CA VAL A 259 6.01 6.21 5.45
C VAL A 259 7.00 5.26 6.13
N THR A 260 7.94 5.84 6.85
CA THR A 260 8.86 5.10 7.73
C THR A 260 8.61 5.52 9.16
N ALA A 261 8.32 4.56 10.01
CA ALA A 261 8.10 4.77 11.44
C ALA A 261 8.99 3.81 12.26
N ARG A 262 9.22 4.15 13.53
CA ARG A 262 10.05 3.38 14.44
C ARG A 262 9.30 3.07 15.73
N LYS A 263 9.48 1.87 16.26
CA LYS A 263 9.04 1.48 17.60
C LYS A 263 9.96 2.09 18.64
N HIS A 264 9.36 2.69 19.69
CA HIS A 264 10.13 3.16 20.86
C HIS A 264 10.71 2.03 21.70
#